data_3ac63f18721433148781b3f56546baf6
#
_entry.id   3ac63f18721433148781b3f56546baf6
#
_cell.length_a   1.000
_cell.length_b   1.000
_cell.length_c   1.000
_cell.angle_alpha   90.00
_cell.angle_beta   90.00
_cell.angle_gamma   90.00
#
_symmetry.space_group_name_H-M   'P 1'
#
loop_
_entity.id
_entity.type
_entity.pdbx_description
1 polymer ?
#
loop_
_entity_poly.entity_id
_entity_poly.type
_entity_poly.pdbx_seq_one_letter_code
_entity_poly.pdbx_strand_id
1 'polypeptide(L)'
;MMTARFLVSVVDDDESVRESLPDLLKEFGYAARTFSSAEEFLASDELTQTRCLILDIAMPGMCGPDLHLQLTRRRMNIPTIFITAQKDETVRAHMLELGAVACLFKPFNDTDLLEALNAALGVK
;
A
#
# COMPACT_ATOMS: atom_id res chain seq x y z
N MET A 1 -25.28 -7.66 -13.01
CA MET A 1 -24.87 -6.45 -12.26
C MET A 1 -23.34 -6.48 -12.03
N MET A 2 -22.72 -5.37 -12.31
CA MET A 2 -21.27 -5.28 -12.08
C MET A 2 -20.99 -4.80 -10.67
N THR A 3 -20.13 -5.53 -9.98
CA THR A 3 -19.63 -5.09 -8.69
C THR A 3 -18.36 -4.27 -8.92
N ALA A 4 -18.34 -3.06 -8.42
CA ALA A 4 -17.15 -2.23 -8.53
C ALA A 4 -16.01 -2.87 -7.74
N ARG A 5 -14.83 -2.96 -8.36
CA ARG A 5 -13.62 -3.44 -7.69
C ARG A 5 -13.00 -2.30 -6.90
N PHE A 6 -12.59 -2.58 -5.67
CA PHE A 6 -11.84 -1.62 -4.91
C PHE A 6 -10.47 -1.42 -5.57
N LEU A 7 -10.05 -0.16 -5.64
CA LEU A 7 -8.74 0.17 -6.19
C LEU A 7 -7.68 0.09 -5.09
N VAL A 8 -6.68 -0.73 -5.31
CA VAL A 8 -5.49 -0.82 -4.46
C VAL A 8 -4.35 -0.18 -5.24
N SER A 9 -3.76 0.86 -4.68
CA SER A 9 -2.60 1.52 -5.28
C SER A 9 -1.32 1.01 -4.62
N VAL A 10 -0.32 0.74 -5.44
CA VAL A 10 0.98 0.23 -4.98
C VAL A 10 2.03 1.29 -5.29
N VAL A 11 2.72 1.76 -4.26
CA VAL A 11 3.79 2.76 -4.41
C VAL A 11 5.09 2.12 -3.96
N ASP A 12 5.96 1.83 -4.91
CA ASP A 12 7.25 1.18 -4.66
C ASP A 12 8.19 1.50 -5.81
N ASP A 13 9.41 1.90 -5.50
CA ASP A 13 10.42 2.18 -6.53
C ASP A 13 11.03 0.91 -7.11
N ASP A 14 10.73 -0.26 -6.53
CA ASP A 14 11.20 -1.55 -7.03
C ASP A 14 10.31 -2.03 -8.17
N GLU A 15 10.91 -2.12 -9.37
CA GLU A 15 10.18 -2.53 -10.57
C GLU A 15 9.58 -3.93 -10.44
N SER A 16 10.29 -4.87 -9.78
CA SER A 16 9.77 -6.23 -9.66
C SER A 16 8.50 -6.28 -8.80
N VAL A 17 8.37 -5.43 -7.81
CA VAL A 17 7.12 -5.31 -7.03
C VAL A 17 6.00 -4.76 -7.91
N ARG A 18 6.29 -3.70 -8.68
CA ARG A 18 5.29 -3.10 -9.57
C ARG A 18 4.83 -4.04 -10.67
N GLU A 19 5.68 -4.99 -11.08
CA GLU A 19 5.33 -5.98 -12.09
C GLU A 19 4.53 -7.16 -11.54
N SER A 20 4.84 -7.59 -10.32
CA SER A 20 4.26 -8.82 -9.77
C SER A 20 2.98 -8.59 -8.95
N LEU A 21 2.88 -7.52 -8.19
CA LEU A 21 1.72 -7.31 -7.32
C LEU A 21 0.39 -7.12 -8.06
N PRO A 22 0.33 -6.41 -9.19
CA PRO A 22 -0.98 -6.22 -9.85
C PRO A 22 -1.69 -7.50 -10.21
N ASP A 23 -0.97 -8.52 -10.68
CA ASP A 23 -1.59 -9.79 -11.05
C ASP A 23 -2.18 -10.47 -9.82
N LEU A 24 -1.45 -10.47 -8.72
CA LEU A 24 -1.93 -11.06 -7.46
C LEU A 24 -3.16 -10.31 -6.93
N LEU A 25 -3.14 -8.99 -6.99
CA LEU A 25 -4.28 -8.17 -6.54
C LEU A 25 -5.53 -8.45 -7.38
N LYS A 26 -5.35 -8.63 -8.69
CA LYS A 26 -6.46 -9.00 -9.57
C LYS A 26 -7.03 -10.36 -9.22
N GLU A 27 -6.16 -11.33 -8.87
CA GLU A 27 -6.62 -12.65 -8.43
C GLU A 27 -7.46 -12.54 -7.16
N PHE A 28 -7.15 -11.59 -6.29
CA PHE A 28 -7.92 -11.34 -5.07
C PHE A 28 -9.21 -10.56 -5.33
N GLY A 29 -9.43 -10.09 -6.56
CA GLY A 29 -10.65 -9.36 -6.92
C GLY A 29 -10.54 -7.85 -6.86
N TYR A 30 -9.32 -7.30 -6.80
CA TYR A 30 -9.10 -5.86 -6.73
C TYR A 30 -8.63 -5.28 -8.06
N ALA A 31 -8.93 -4.01 -8.29
CA ALA A 31 -8.25 -3.24 -9.32
C ALA A 31 -6.92 -2.76 -8.75
N ALA A 32 -5.90 -2.64 -9.59
CA ALA A 32 -4.57 -2.25 -9.14
C ALA A 32 -3.98 -1.16 -10.02
N ARG A 33 -3.27 -0.22 -9.39
CA ARG A 33 -2.44 0.78 -10.06
C ARG A 33 -1.11 0.82 -9.35
N THR A 34 -0.05 1.06 -10.11
CA THR A 34 1.31 1.11 -9.55
C THR A 34 1.94 2.47 -9.82
N PHE A 35 2.77 2.89 -8.88
CA PHE A 35 3.49 4.15 -8.94
C PHE A 35 4.92 3.93 -8.49
N SER A 36 5.86 4.58 -9.15
CA SER A 36 7.29 4.41 -8.83
C SER A 36 7.77 5.35 -7.73
N SER A 37 6.96 6.32 -7.34
CA SER A 37 7.33 7.28 -6.29
C SER A 37 6.08 7.80 -5.58
N ALA A 38 6.29 8.34 -4.39
CA ALA A 38 5.22 8.99 -3.64
C ALA A 38 4.69 10.22 -4.38
N GLU A 39 5.61 10.97 -4.98
CA GLU A 39 5.26 12.17 -5.74
C GLU A 39 4.35 11.85 -6.93
N GLU A 40 4.65 10.77 -7.63
CA GLU A 40 3.82 10.31 -8.76
C GLU A 40 2.40 9.98 -8.29
N PHE A 41 2.30 9.27 -7.17
CA PHE A 41 1.00 8.91 -6.61
C PHE A 41 0.20 10.16 -6.20
N LEU A 42 0.84 11.11 -5.52
CA LEU A 42 0.17 12.33 -5.06
C LEU A 42 -0.34 13.18 -6.23
N ALA A 43 0.31 13.11 -7.39
CA ALA A 43 -0.08 13.86 -8.58
C ALA A 43 -1.09 13.10 -9.44
N SER A 44 -1.45 11.88 -9.08
CA SER A 44 -2.29 11.04 -9.94
C SER A 44 -3.77 11.29 -9.72
N ASP A 45 -4.57 10.97 -10.75
CA ASP A 45 -6.03 11.00 -10.65
C ASP A 45 -6.57 9.87 -9.79
N GLU A 46 -5.78 8.80 -9.59
CA GLU A 46 -6.16 7.65 -8.78
C GLU A 46 -6.11 7.92 -7.28
N LEU A 47 -5.51 9.04 -6.87
CA LEU A 47 -5.35 9.37 -5.46
C LEU A 47 -6.67 9.31 -4.70
N THR A 48 -7.70 9.98 -5.22
CA THR A 48 -9.01 10.06 -4.56
C THR A 48 -9.82 8.78 -4.68
N GLN A 49 -9.44 7.89 -5.58
CA GLN A 49 -10.14 6.63 -5.82
C GLN A 49 -9.53 5.46 -5.07
N THR A 50 -8.35 5.65 -4.50
CA THR A 50 -7.62 4.59 -3.82
C THR A 50 -8.31 4.21 -2.51
N ARG A 51 -8.64 2.93 -2.37
CA ARG A 51 -9.29 2.41 -1.18
C ARG A 51 -8.31 1.74 -0.23
N CYS A 52 -7.15 1.36 -0.70
CA CYS A 52 -6.07 0.81 0.11
C CYS A 52 -4.75 1.12 -0.57
N LEU A 53 -3.74 1.43 0.22
CA LEU A 53 -2.41 1.78 -0.27
C LEU A 53 -1.40 0.76 0.22
N ILE A 54 -0.67 0.15 -0.70
CA ILE A 54 0.49 -0.69 -0.37
C ILE A 54 1.71 0.18 -0.64
N LEU A 55 2.52 0.43 0.37
CA LEU A 55 3.49 1.52 0.36
C LEU A 55 4.85 1.05 0.89
N ASP A 56 5.87 1.15 0.02
CA ASP A 56 7.23 0.87 0.43
C ASP A 56 7.73 1.95 1.41
N ILE A 57 8.45 1.54 2.44
CA ILE A 57 8.96 2.46 3.44
C ILE A 57 10.11 3.29 2.87
N ALA A 58 11.08 2.64 2.25
CA ALA A 58 12.32 3.29 1.81
C ALA A 58 12.29 3.58 0.31
N MET A 59 12.10 4.85 -0.04
CA MET A 59 12.11 5.30 -1.43
C MET A 59 12.90 6.59 -1.53
N PRO A 60 13.59 6.85 -2.66
CA PRO A 60 14.25 8.14 -2.87
C PRO A 60 13.20 9.25 -2.94
N GLY A 61 13.60 10.45 -2.51
CA GLY A 61 12.67 11.57 -2.41
C GLY A 61 11.76 11.41 -1.19
N MET A 62 10.46 11.42 -1.39
CA MET A 62 9.52 11.23 -0.29
C MET A 62 9.42 9.77 0.09
N CYS A 63 9.75 9.42 1.33
CA CYS A 63 9.64 8.05 1.83
C CYS A 63 8.20 7.69 2.16
N GLY A 64 7.96 6.39 2.41
CA GLY A 64 6.62 5.90 2.72
C GLY A 64 5.96 6.59 3.90
N PRO A 65 6.62 6.67 5.07
CA PRO A 65 6.03 7.37 6.21
C PRO A 65 5.70 8.83 5.95
N ASP A 66 6.52 9.52 5.15
CA ASP A 66 6.24 10.92 4.78
C ASP A 66 4.99 11.02 3.91
N LEU A 67 4.81 10.09 2.96
CA LEU A 67 3.59 10.06 2.17
C LEU A 67 2.37 9.82 3.05
N HIS A 68 2.47 8.87 3.97
CA HIS A 68 1.39 8.58 4.91
C HIS A 68 1.01 9.83 5.71
N LEU A 69 2.02 10.56 6.18
CA LEU A 69 1.81 11.80 6.93
C LEU A 69 1.11 12.85 6.06
N GLN A 70 1.53 13.00 4.80
CA GLN A 70 0.89 13.93 3.86
C GLN A 70 -0.59 13.61 3.66
N LEU A 71 -0.91 12.32 3.50
CA LEU A 71 -2.29 11.89 3.35
C LEU A 71 -3.12 12.21 4.59
N THR A 72 -2.56 11.95 5.77
CA THR A 72 -3.22 12.26 7.04
C THR A 72 -3.48 13.77 7.17
N ARG A 73 -2.52 14.60 6.81
CA ARG A 73 -2.66 16.06 6.84
C ARG A 73 -3.73 16.56 5.88
N ARG A 74 -3.91 15.86 4.77
CA ARG A 74 -4.96 16.19 3.79
C ARG A 74 -6.32 15.60 4.18
N ARG A 75 -6.39 14.95 5.35
CA ARG A 75 -7.59 14.27 5.86
C ARG A 75 -8.07 13.17 4.93
N MET A 76 -7.14 12.54 4.25
CA MET A 76 -7.40 11.38 3.41
C MET A 76 -7.06 10.14 4.21
N ASN A 77 -8.08 9.46 4.71
CA ASN A 77 -7.91 8.28 5.55
C ASN A 77 -7.84 7.02 4.70
N ILE A 78 -6.74 6.87 3.96
CA ILE A 78 -6.54 5.70 3.12
C ILE A 78 -5.84 4.62 3.96
N PRO A 79 -6.49 3.46 4.18
CA PRO A 79 -5.83 2.35 4.89
C PRO A 79 -4.52 1.99 4.21
N THR A 80 -3.43 1.94 4.97
CA THR A 80 -2.09 1.77 4.43
C THR A 80 -1.46 0.49 4.96
N ILE A 81 -0.93 -0.30 4.04
CA ILE A 81 -0.11 -1.47 4.33
C ILE A 81 1.31 -1.12 3.91
N PHE A 82 2.22 -0.98 4.88
CA PHE A 82 3.62 -0.75 4.55
C PHE A 82 4.29 -2.06 4.16
N ILE A 83 5.25 -1.97 3.24
CA ILE A 83 6.11 -3.09 2.88
C ILE A 83 7.56 -2.63 2.97
N THR A 84 8.45 -3.52 3.37
CA THR A 84 9.85 -3.17 3.54
C THR A 84 10.76 -4.38 3.35
N ALA A 85 11.94 -4.15 2.77
CA ALA A 85 12.96 -5.18 2.67
C ALA A 85 13.73 -5.37 3.98
N GLN A 86 13.62 -4.43 4.93
CA GLN A 86 14.29 -4.51 6.22
C GLN A 86 13.45 -5.27 7.22
N LYS A 87 13.94 -6.41 7.67
CA LYS A 87 13.25 -7.25 8.67
C LYS A 87 13.57 -6.75 10.07
N ASP A 88 12.97 -5.64 10.44
CA ASP A 88 13.20 -4.98 11.71
C ASP A 88 11.86 -4.80 12.43
N GLU A 89 11.68 -5.50 13.55
CA GLU A 89 10.43 -5.43 14.31
C GLU A 89 10.19 -4.05 14.93
N THR A 90 11.25 -3.30 15.21
CA THR A 90 11.11 -1.93 15.70
C THR A 90 10.49 -1.04 14.63
N VAL A 91 10.91 -1.19 13.39
CA VAL A 91 10.34 -0.46 12.27
C VAL A 91 8.86 -0.84 12.09
N ARG A 92 8.57 -2.15 12.13
CA ARG A 92 7.19 -2.61 12.03
C ARG A 92 6.30 -2.00 13.11
N ALA A 93 6.76 -2.04 14.36
CA ALA A 93 6.00 -1.47 15.47
C ALA A 93 5.77 0.02 15.27
N HIS A 94 6.77 0.75 14.78
CA HIS A 94 6.64 2.18 14.53
C HIS A 94 5.61 2.49 13.43
N MET A 95 5.59 1.68 12.36
CA MET A 95 4.61 1.87 11.29
C MET A 95 3.19 1.64 11.81
N LEU A 96 3.00 0.64 12.65
CA LEU A 96 1.69 0.38 13.26
C LEU A 96 1.27 1.53 14.19
N GLU A 97 2.21 2.11 14.93
CA GLU A 97 1.93 3.28 15.76
C GLU A 97 1.51 4.49 14.93
N LEU A 98 2.03 4.63 13.71
CA LEU A 98 1.63 5.70 12.80
C LEU A 98 0.22 5.50 12.24
N GLY A 99 -0.41 4.37 12.50
CA GLY A 99 -1.76 4.09 12.06
C GLY A 99 -1.86 3.16 10.87
N ALA A 100 -0.77 2.50 10.47
CA ALA A 100 -0.81 1.52 9.40
C ALA A 100 -1.65 0.32 9.80
N VAL A 101 -2.32 -0.27 8.82
CA VAL A 101 -3.08 -1.51 9.05
C VAL A 101 -2.13 -2.68 9.28
N ALA A 102 -1.03 -2.71 8.54
CA ALA A 102 -0.03 -3.76 8.63
C ALA A 102 1.30 -3.28 8.09
N CYS A 103 2.36 -3.99 8.43
CA CYS A 103 3.68 -3.79 7.86
C CYS A 103 4.25 -5.16 7.53
N LEU A 104 4.46 -5.44 6.24
CA LEU A 104 4.91 -6.74 5.77
C LEU A 104 6.37 -6.68 5.35
N PHE A 105 7.13 -7.70 5.70
CA PHE A 105 8.53 -7.82 5.27
C PHE A 105 8.59 -8.50 3.92
N LYS A 106 9.39 -7.95 3.01
CA LYS A 106 9.64 -8.57 1.69
C LYS A 106 10.68 -9.69 1.82
N PRO A 107 10.50 -10.79 1.13
CA PRO A 107 9.31 -11.19 0.39
C PRO A 107 8.20 -11.65 1.35
N PHE A 108 6.99 -11.24 1.08
CA PHE A 108 5.83 -11.70 1.85
C PHE A 108 5.05 -12.73 1.04
N ASN A 109 4.28 -13.58 1.72
CA ASN A 109 3.48 -14.58 1.03
C ASN A 109 2.08 -14.04 0.73
N ASP A 110 1.37 -14.76 -0.14
CA ASP A 110 0.04 -14.35 -0.60
C ASP A 110 -0.97 -14.26 0.56
N THR A 111 -0.86 -15.18 1.51
CA THR A 111 -1.76 -15.22 2.66
C THR A 111 -1.63 -13.99 3.53
N ASP A 112 -0.40 -13.58 3.83
CA ASP A 112 -0.15 -12.40 4.66
C ASP A 112 -0.68 -11.14 3.98
N LEU A 113 -0.48 -11.02 2.67
CA LEU A 113 -1.00 -9.88 1.93
C LEU A 113 -2.54 -9.87 1.92
N LEU A 114 -3.15 -11.03 1.67
CA LEU A 114 -4.61 -11.12 1.64
C LEU A 114 -5.22 -10.77 3.00
N GLU A 115 -4.63 -11.25 4.09
CA GLU A 115 -5.11 -10.91 5.44
C GLU A 115 -5.00 -9.40 5.70
N ALA A 116 -3.90 -8.78 5.28
CA ALA A 116 -3.73 -7.35 5.45
C ALA A 116 -4.76 -6.56 4.64
N LEU A 117 -5.03 -6.97 3.41
CA LEU A 117 -6.05 -6.35 2.56
C LEU A 117 -7.44 -6.50 3.17
N ASN A 118 -7.76 -7.67 3.68
CA ASN A 118 -9.06 -7.89 4.32
C ASN A 118 -9.23 -7.00 5.55
N ALA A 119 -8.17 -6.84 6.35
CA ALA A 119 -8.21 -5.94 7.50
C ALA A 119 -8.36 -4.48 7.07
N ALA A 120 -7.64 -4.08 6.01
CA ALA A 120 -7.69 -2.71 5.51
C ALA A 120 -9.05 -2.33 4.96
N LEU A 121 -9.71 -3.27 4.29
CA LEU A 121 -10.95 -3.00 3.55
C LEU A 121 -12.20 -3.49 4.29
N GLY A 122 -12.03 -4.05 5.49
CA GLY A 122 -13.16 -4.55 6.27
C GLY A 122 -13.83 -5.77 5.66
N VAL A 123 -13.13 -6.50 4.82
CA VAL A 123 -13.64 -7.71 4.15
C VAL A 123 -13.23 -8.92 4.96
N LYS A 124 -14.10 -9.89 5.07
CA LYS A 124 -13.83 -11.14 5.80
C LYS A 124 -13.61 -12.31 4.87
#